data_1e3607e787409643b43b3faf37d26faa
#
_entry.id   1e3607e787409643b43b3faf37d26faa
#
_cell.length_a   1.000
_cell.length_b   1.000
_cell.length_c   1.000
_cell.angle_alpha   90.00
_cell.angle_beta   90.00
_cell.angle_gamma   90.00
#
_symmetry.space_group_name_H-M   'P 1'
#
loop_
_entity.id
_entity.type
_entity.pdbx_description
1 polymer ?
#
loop_
_entity_poly.entity_id
_entity_poly.type
_entity_poly.pdbx_seq_one_letter_code
_entity_poly.pdbx_strand_id
1 'polypeptide(L)'
;MAVYDKPITIQVQDLETEQWEDLLHLHALVNKTGGGTSYEAGADQYHVSLTFKLRYCKALDDLRYSPQPFRVLYRGHTFKVTDYDDFMEQHKEVKLVGELYE
;
A
#
# COMPACT_ATOMS: atom_id res chain seq x y z
N MET A 1 12.46 -5.76 16.45
CA MET A 1 11.12 -5.26 16.76
C MET A 1 10.66 -4.28 15.69
N ALA A 2 9.51 -4.52 15.14
CA ALA A 2 8.99 -3.64 14.10
C ALA A 2 8.44 -2.35 14.72
N VAL A 3 8.74 -1.23 14.11
CA VAL A 3 8.22 0.06 14.55
C VAL A 3 7.30 0.61 13.48
N TYR A 4 6.03 0.72 13.80
CA TYR A 4 5.02 1.23 12.87
C TYR A 4 4.84 2.72 13.17
N ASP A 5 5.71 3.55 12.60
CA ASP A 5 5.74 4.97 12.94
C ASP A 5 5.49 5.92 11.77
N LYS A 6 5.28 5.40 10.57
CA LYS A 6 5.05 6.23 9.40
C LYS A 6 3.56 6.35 9.12
N PRO A 7 2.98 7.53 9.20
CA PRO A 7 1.54 7.67 8.94
C PRO A 7 1.22 7.46 7.46
N ILE A 8 0.20 6.67 7.22
CA ILE A 8 -0.32 6.46 5.87
C ILE A 8 -1.84 6.57 5.91
N THR A 9 -2.42 6.82 4.75
CA THR A 9 -3.87 6.84 4.59
C THR A 9 -4.25 5.82 3.53
N ILE A 10 -5.23 4.99 3.85
CA ILE A 10 -5.80 4.07 2.88
C ILE A 10 -7.05 4.72 2.31
N GLN A 11 -7.10 4.85 1.00
CA GLN A 11 -8.27 5.39 0.30
C GLN A 11 -8.93 4.32 -0.54
N VAL A 12 -10.25 4.41 -0.66
CA VAL A 12 -11.02 3.54 -1.54
C VAL A 12 -11.75 4.40 -2.55
N GLN A 13 -12.02 3.82 -3.71
CA GLN A 13 -12.75 4.50 -4.77
C GLN A 13 -14.21 4.09 -4.73
N ASP A 14 -15.08 5.09 -4.74
CA ASP A 14 -16.51 4.84 -4.87
C ASP A 14 -16.79 4.41 -6.30
N LEU A 15 -17.44 3.27 -6.47
CA LEU A 15 -17.68 2.73 -7.81
C LEU A 15 -18.72 3.52 -8.61
N GLU A 16 -19.56 4.27 -7.94
CA GLU A 16 -20.57 5.06 -8.63
C GLU A 16 -20.06 6.43 -9.05
N THR A 17 -19.37 7.11 -8.13
CA THR A 17 -18.88 8.47 -8.39
C THR A 17 -17.46 8.51 -8.90
N GLU A 18 -16.73 7.39 -8.76
CA GLU A 18 -15.32 7.28 -9.10
C GLU A 18 -14.43 8.21 -8.28
N GLN A 19 -14.94 8.70 -7.16
CA GLN A 19 -14.15 9.55 -6.27
C GLN A 19 -13.46 8.72 -5.21
N TRP A 20 -12.29 9.19 -4.81
CA TRP A 20 -11.51 8.53 -3.77
C TRP A 20 -11.84 9.13 -2.41
N GLU A 21 -12.01 8.28 -1.43
CA GLU A 21 -12.33 8.70 -0.08
C GLU A 21 -11.37 8.06 0.92
N ASP A 22 -11.04 8.81 1.96
CA ASP A 22 -10.20 8.29 3.03
C ASP A 22 -10.99 7.24 3.82
N LEU A 23 -10.42 6.08 3.96
CA LEU A 23 -11.04 5.00 4.72
C LEU A 23 -10.36 4.76 6.06
N LEU A 24 -9.04 4.67 6.04
CA LEU A 24 -8.27 4.33 7.24
C LEU A 24 -7.05 5.24 7.35
N HIS A 25 -6.73 5.61 8.57
CA HIS A 25 -5.49 6.30 8.89
C HIS A 25 -4.67 5.37 9.77
N LEU A 26 -3.57 4.88 9.27
CA LEU A 26 -2.77 3.86 9.93
C LEU A 26 -1.33 4.29 10.01
N HIS A 27 -0.57 3.58 10.83
CA HIS A 27 0.88 3.76 10.89
C HIS A 27 1.54 2.50 10.38
N ALA A 28 2.58 2.67 9.59
CA ALA A 28 3.25 1.58 8.92
C ALA A 28 4.75 1.63 9.12
N LEU A 29 5.38 0.49 8.96
CA LEU A 29 6.82 0.41 8.75
C LEU A 29 7.02 0.43 7.25
N VAL A 30 7.76 1.41 6.74
CA VAL A 30 7.93 1.58 5.30
C VAL A 30 9.34 1.24 4.89
N ASN A 31 9.47 0.35 3.91
CA ASN A 31 10.75 -0.05 3.36
C ASN A 31 10.70 0.00 1.85
N LYS A 32 11.84 0.17 1.23
CA LYS A 32 11.94 -0.02 -0.20
C LYS A 32 11.72 -1.48 -0.52
N THR A 33 10.96 -1.74 -1.55
CA THR A 33 10.82 -3.09 -2.06
C THR A 33 12.15 -3.48 -2.68
N GLY A 34 12.63 -4.64 -2.32
CA GLY A 34 13.96 -5.08 -2.65
C GLY A 34 14.28 -4.97 -4.13
N GLY A 35 15.49 -4.61 -4.41
CA GLY A 35 15.98 -4.50 -5.76
C GLY A 35 15.47 -3.30 -6.50
N GLY A 36 14.83 -2.43 -5.81
CA GLY A 36 13.96 -1.42 -6.33
C GLY A 36 14.37 -0.61 -7.51
N THR A 37 15.58 -0.42 -7.80
CA THR A 37 15.87 0.35 -8.98
C THR A 37 16.47 -0.52 -10.01
N SER A 38 15.65 -1.03 -10.83
CA SER A 38 16.20 -1.62 -12.00
C SER A 38 16.35 -0.52 -13.02
N TYR A 39 17.55 -0.19 -13.28
CA TYR A 39 17.87 0.64 -14.39
C TYR A 39 17.88 -0.23 -15.61
N GLU A 40 16.75 -0.44 -16.16
CA GLU A 40 16.72 -1.09 -17.43
C GLU A 40 17.38 -0.16 -18.43
N ALA A 41 18.25 -0.69 -19.23
CA ALA A 41 18.97 0.09 -20.20
C ALA A 41 17.99 0.88 -21.05
N GLY A 42 18.16 2.18 -21.04
CA GLY A 42 17.32 3.05 -21.83
C GLY A 42 15.96 3.30 -21.24
N ALA A 43 15.70 2.79 -20.07
CA ALA A 43 14.42 3.04 -19.45
C ALA A 43 14.46 4.40 -18.78
N ASP A 44 13.74 5.29 -19.33
CA ASP A 44 13.50 6.55 -18.68
C ASP A 44 12.51 6.39 -17.56
N GLN A 45 12.01 5.20 -17.38
CA GLN A 45 10.97 4.96 -16.43
C GLN A 45 11.55 4.65 -15.07
N TYR A 46 11.04 5.38 -14.16
CA TYR A 46 11.49 5.39 -12.81
C TYR A 46 10.38 4.82 -11.96
N HIS A 47 10.57 3.59 -11.52
CA HIS A 47 9.58 2.95 -10.68
C HIS A 47 10.01 3.00 -9.23
N VAL A 48 9.17 3.59 -8.41
CA VAL A 48 9.36 3.57 -6.97
C VAL A 48 8.35 2.61 -6.39
N SER A 49 8.85 1.57 -5.76
CA SER A 49 7.99 0.62 -5.06
C SER A 49 8.36 0.63 -3.59
N LEU A 50 7.36 0.65 -2.75
CA LEU A 50 7.54 0.61 -1.31
C LEU A 50 6.74 -0.54 -0.72
N THR A 51 7.28 -1.08 0.36
CA THR A 51 6.58 -2.09 1.15
C THR A 51 6.10 -1.44 2.43
N PHE A 52 4.82 -1.56 2.69
CA PHE A 52 4.20 -1.02 3.90
C PHE A 52 3.82 -2.19 4.79
N LYS A 53 4.47 -2.30 5.94
CA LYS A 53 4.12 -3.31 6.93
C LYS A 53 3.23 -2.69 7.97
N LEU A 54 2.10 -3.32 8.22
CA LEU A 54 1.06 -2.80 9.08
C LEU A 54 0.62 -3.88 10.05
N ARG A 55 0.09 -3.46 11.18
CA ARG A 55 -0.60 -4.41 12.03
C ARG A 55 -1.90 -4.82 11.35
N TYR A 56 -2.24 -6.08 11.48
CA TYR A 56 -3.48 -6.57 10.92
C TYR A 56 -4.67 -5.81 11.50
N CYS A 57 -5.63 -5.47 10.65
CA CYS A 57 -6.93 -5.03 11.10
C CYS A 57 -7.98 -5.55 10.13
N LYS A 58 -9.16 -5.82 10.66
CA LYS A 58 -10.21 -6.43 9.86
C LYS A 58 -10.65 -5.54 8.69
N ALA A 59 -10.70 -4.25 8.91
CA ALA A 59 -11.10 -3.33 7.85
C ALA A 59 -10.14 -3.40 6.66
N LEU A 60 -8.86 -3.54 6.94
CA LEU A 60 -7.86 -3.68 5.90
C LEU A 60 -7.98 -5.03 5.18
N ASP A 61 -8.23 -6.09 5.95
CA ASP A 61 -8.40 -7.41 5.37
C ASP A 61 -9.62 -7.47 4.45
N ASP A 62 -10.68 -6.80 4.82
CA ASP A 62 -11.90 -6.76 4.01
C ASP A 62 -11.66 -6.14 2.63
N LEU A 63 -10.68 -5.24 2.52
CA LEU A 63 -10.40 -4.57 1.26
C LEU A 63 -9.95 -5.52 0.16
N ARG A 64 -9.21 -6.56 0.52
CA ARG A 64 -8.71 -7.48 -0.51
C ARG A 64 -9.82 -8.32 -1.14
N TYR A 65 -10.98 -8.37 -0.50
CA TYR A 65 -12.14 -9.08 -1.04
C TYR A 65 -13.18 -8.13 -1.60
N SER A 66 -12.92 -6.83 -1.52
CA SER A 66 -13.86 -5.83 -1.99
C SER A 66 -13.68 -5.57 -3.49
N PRO A 67 -14.75 -5.32 -4.22
CA PRO A 67 -14.59 -4.91 -5.62
C PRO A 67 -14.07 -3.49 -5.77
N GLN A 68 -14.06 -2.70 -4.71
CA GLN A 68 -13.57 -1.34 -4.77
C GLN A 68 -12.05 -1.28 -4.81
N PRO A 69 -11.47 -0.54 -5.75
CA PRO A 69 -10.03 -0.32 -5.73
C PRO A 69 -9.61 0.44 -4.47
N PHE A 70 -8.42 0.19 -3.99
CA PHE A 70 -7.88 0.96 -2.88
C PHE A 70 -6.42 1.29 -3.13
N ARG A 71 -5.96 2.33 -2.46
CA ARG A 71 -4.60 2.84 -2.64
C ARG A 71 -4.08 3.41 -1.34
N VAL A 72 -2.76 3.64 -1.30
CA VAL A 72 -2.09 4.19 -0.13
C VAL A 72 -1.60 5.59 -0.46
N LEU A 73 -1.85 6.52 0.45
CA LEU A 73 -1.24 7.85 0.41
C LEU A 73 -0.14 7.89 1.46
N TYR A 74 1.05 8.26 1.04
CA TYR A 74 2.19 8.35 1.93
C TYR A 74 3.04 9.54 1.51
N ARG A 75 3.25 10.46 2.46
CA ARG A 75 4.07 11.65 2.26
C ARG A 75 3.68 12.46 1.01
N GLY A 76 2.38 12.58 0.78
CA GLY A 76 1.88 13.33 -0.36
C GLY A 76 1.93 12.61 -1.69
N HIS A 77 2.34 11.35 -1.69
CA HIS A 77 2.40 10.55 -2.90
C HIS A 77 1.35 9.45 -2.86
N THR A 78 0.90 9.07 -4.04
CA THR A 78 -0.12 8.03 -4.17
C THR A 78 0.53 6.74 -4.66
N PHE A 79 0.25 5.65 -3.97
CA PHE A 79 0.80 4.34 -4.31
C PHE A 79 -0.33 3.38 -4.62
N LYS A 80 -0.25 2.77 -5.78
CA LYS A 80 -1.19 1.72 -6.17
C LYS A 80 -0.76 0.43 -5.49
N VAL A 81 -1.69 -0.21 -4.78
CA VAL A 81 -1.38 -1.47 -4.11
C VAL A 81 -1.37 -2.60 -5.13
N THR A 82 -0.27 -3.29 -5.21
CA THR A 82 -0.08 -4.39 -6.17
C THR A 82 -0.10 -5.75 -5.49
N ASP A 83 0.09 -5.79 -4.18
CA ASP A 83 0.10 -7.05 -3.45
C ASP A 83 -0.34 -6.83 -2.01
N TYR A 84 -1.06 -7.80 -1.47
CA TYR A 84 -1.50 -7.84 -0.09
C TYR A 84 -1.08 -9.19 0.47
N ASP A 85 -0.28 -9.17 1.50
CA ASP A 85 0.22 -10.40 2.10
C ASP A 85 -0.03 -10.41 3.61
N ASP A 86 -0.89 -11.31 4.04
CA ASP A 86 -1.10 -11.62 5.45
C ASP A 86 -0.47 -13.00 5.65
N PHE A 87 0.77 -13.01 6.10
CA PHE A 87 1.58 -14.22 6.14
C PHE A 87 0.82 -15.37 6.76
N MET A 88 0.53 -16.38 5.94
CA MET A 88 -0.20 -17.58 6.32
C MET A 88 -1.53 -17.27 7.05
N GLU A 89 -2.10 -16.11 6.76
CA GLU A 89 -3.35 -15.66 7.36
C GLU A 89 -3.35 -15.69 8.89
N GLN A 90 -2.20 -15.37 9.47
CA GLN A 90 -2.07 -15.34 10.91
C GLN A 90 -2.68 -14.10 11.56
N HIS A 91 -3.04 -13.12 10.75
CA HIS A 91 -3.69 -11.89 11.22
C HIS A 91 -2.87 -11.14 12.26
N LYS A 92 -1.57 -11.09 12.05
CA LYS A 92 -0.66 -10.36 12.94
C LYS A 92 -0.08 -9.14 12.25
N GLU A 93 0.51 -9.35 11.10
CA GLU A 93 1.13 -8.29 10.32
C GLU A 93 0.75 -8.47 8.87
N VAL A 94 0.43 -7.36 8.23
CA VAL A 94 0.07 -7.34 6.81
C VAL A 94 1.12 -6.56 6.07
N LYS A 95 1.51 -7.05 4.91
CA LYS A 95 2.46 -6.38 4.05
C LYS A 95 1.75 -5.97 2.76
N LEU A 96 1.78 -4.68 2.48
CA LEU A 96 1.27 -4.15 1.22
C LEU A 96 2.44 -3.71 0.37
N VAL A 97 2.41 -4.05 -0.90
CA VAL A 97 3.38 -3.53 -1.85
C VAL A 97 2.69 -2.49 -2.69
N GLY A 98 3.27 -1.30 -2.73
CA GLY A 98 2.70 -0.20 -3.48
C GLY A 98 3.68 0.33 -4.51
N GLU A 99 3.16 0.65 -5.68
CA GLU A 99 3.93 1.31 -6.73
C GLU A 99 3.48 2.75 -6.86
N LEU A 100 4.44 3.65 -6.87
CA LEU A 100 4.16 5.08 -7.04
C LEU A 100 3.58 5.32 -8.43
N TYR A 101 2.46 6.06 -8.49
CA TYR A 101 1.95 6.46 -9.78
C TYR A 101 1.59 7.96 -9.83
N GLU A 102 1.83 8.64 -8.70
CA GLU A 102 1.70 10.10 -8.70
C GLU A 102 2.55 10.75 -7.66
#